data_208f0eb02d4f9cc04aa069fe4a76289d
#
_entry.id   208f0eb02d4f9cc04aa069fe4a76289d
#
_cell.length_a   1.000
_cell.length_b   1.000
_cell.length_c   1.000
_cell.angle_alpha   90.00
_cell.angle_beta   90.00
_cell.angle_gamma   90.00
#
_symmetry.space_group_name_H-M   'P 1'
#
loop_
_entity.id
_entity.type
_entity.pdbx_description
1 polymer ?
#
loop_
_entity_poly.entity_id
_entity_poly.type
_entity_poly.pdbx_seq_one_letter_code
_entity_poly.pdbx_strand_id
1 'polypeptide(L)'
;EPESLGAIALAGRERLGNLHFVINCNLQRLDGPVRGNGKIIQELEGVFRGAGWHVIKVVWGRKWDPLIERDQSGLLQKIMDEVCDGELQNCKFNGGAYTRKHFFGKYPETLKLVKDLSDEDIMYLNRGGHDPYKVYAAYAAACEEVERPTVILAMTVKGYGTSEAGEASNETHSLKKLDLKSLQAFRDRFGVPISDKDLKRVPFYRPPEDSPEMRYMRERRAELGGSIPARRAQSQALPAPPRSAFGGQLKTSGKRQISTTMAFVRILST
;
A
#
# COMPACT_ATOMS: atom_id res chain seq x y z
N GLU A 1 5.51 -7.79 14.37
CA GLU A 1 5.98 -9.13 14.75
C GLU A 1 7.51 -9.16 14.78
N PRO A 2 8.13 -9.89 15.73
CA PRO A 2 9.59 -9.91 15.88
C PRO A 2 10.31 -10.38 14.61
N GLU A 3 9.75 -11.34 13.91
CA GLU A 3 10.30 -11.92 12.67
C GLU A 3 10.37 -10.88 11.55
N SER A 4 9.32 -10.03 11.43
CA SER A 4 9.30 -8.96 10.43
C SER A 4 10.38 -7.91 10.69
N LEU A 5 10.57 -7.52 11.96
CA LEU A 5 11.63 -6.59 12.36
C LEU A 5 13.02 -7.19 12.12
N GLY A 6 13.18 -8.49 12.39
CA GLY A 6 14.41 -9.23 12.10
C GLY A 6 14.73 -9.26 10.61
N ALA A 7 13.73 -9.51 9.75
CA ALA A 7 13.88 -9.50 8.30
C ALA A 7 14.24 -8.11 7.75
N ILE A 8 13.62 -7.05 8.28
CA ILE A 8 13.94 -5.66 7.92
C ILE A 8 15.40 -5.33 8.27
N ALA A 9 15.83 -5.68 9.50
CA ALA A 9 17.21 -5.46 9.93
C ALA A 9 18.20 -6.25 9.09
N LEU A 10 17.88 -7.51 8.75
CA LEU A 10 18.73 -8.36 7.90
C LEU A 10 18.88 -7.76 6.50
N ALA A 11 17.80 -7.36 5.85
CA ALA A 11 17.82 -6.78 4.51
C ALA A 11 18.69 -5.50 4.45
N GLY A 12 18.58 -4.64 5.46
CA GLY A 12 19.43 -3.45 5.57
C GLY A 12 20.89 -3.77 5.75
N ARG A 13 21.20 -4.71 6.65
CA ARG A 13 22.58 -5.17 6.91
C ARG A 13 23.23 -5.79 5.66
N GLU A 14 22.48 -6.62 4.93
CA GLU A 14 22.95 -7.25 3.69
C GLU A 14 22.91 -6.30 2.48
N ARG A 15 22.46 -5.06 2.67
CA ARG A 15 22.41 -4.01 1.63
C ARG A 15 21.71 -4.48 0.34
N LEU A 16 20.50 -5.04 0.47
CA LEU A 16 19.76 -5.61 -0.65
C LEU A 16 19.18 -4.50 -1.55
N GLY A 17 19.99 -3.86 -2.37
CA GLY A 17 19.61 -2.72 -3.21
C GLY A 17 18.57 -3.05 -4.29
N ASN A 18 18.30 -4.32 -4.56
CA ASN A 18 17.24 -4.78 -5.46
C ASN A 18 15.93 -5.13 -4.74
N LEU A 19 15.83 -4.84 -3.43
CA LEU A 19 14.61 -5.09 -2.65
C LEU A 19 13.84 -3.79 -2.43
N HIS A 20 12.59 -3.76 -2.90
CA HIS A 20 11.68 -2.65 -2.69
C HIS A 20 10.45 -3.12 -1.90
N PHE A 21 10.18 -2.48 -0.76
CA PHE A 21 8.92 -2.63 -0.04
C PHE A 21 8.01 -1.45 -0.34
N VAL A 22 6.72 -1.73 -0.55
CA VAL A 22 5.68 -0.71 -0.63
C VAL A 22 4.67 -0.98 0.47
N ILE A 23 4.61 -0.09 1.45
CA ILE A 23 3.67 -0.20 2.56
C ILE A 23 2.48 0.70 2.31
N ASN A 24 1.32 0.08 2.15
CA ASN A 24 0.04 0.78 2.02
C ASN A 24 -0.42 1.29 3.40
N CYS A 25 -0.11 2.56 3.68
CA CYS A 25 -0.43 3.22 4.94
C CYS A 25 -1.83 3.85 4.88
N ASN A 26 -2.89 3.04 4.98
CA ASN A 26 -4.26 3.55 4.98
C ASN A 26 -4.73 4.08 6.35
N LEU A 27 -3.87 4.06 7.36
CA LEU A 27 -4.05 4.58 8.71
C LEU A 27 -5.09 3.84 9.57
N GLN A 28 -5.76 2.83 9.03
CA GLN A 28 -6.81 2.08 9.70
C GLN A 28 -6.49 0.59 9.84
N ARG A 29 -6.93 -0.01 10.93
CA ARG A 29 -7.05 -1.46 11.12
C ARG A 29 -8.51 -1.90 10.90
N LEU A 30 -8.99 -2.91 11.62
CA LEU A 30 -10.31 -3.50 11.38
C LEU A 30 -11.46 -2.53 11.66
N ASP A 31 -11.39 -1.81 12.78
CA ASP A 31 -12.48 -1.07 13.41
C ASP A 31 -12.11 0.36 13.84
N GLY A 32 -10.95 0.84 13.43
CA GLY A 32 -10.48 2.17 13.80
C GLY A 32 -9.06 2.48 13.30
N PRO A 33 -8.49 3.61 13.71
CA PRO A 33 -7.14 3.98 13.32
C PRO A 33 -6.09 3.06 13.95
N VAL A 34 -4.98 2.83 13.25
CA VAL A 34 -3.81 2.11 13.78
C VAL A 34 -3.21 2.87 14.95
N ARG A 35 -3.06 4.19 14.78
CA ARG A 35 -2.60 5.13 15.81
C ARG A 35 -3.57 6.31 15.87
N GLY A 36 -4.51 6.34 16.81
CA GLY A 36 -5.48 7.43 16.93
C GLY A 36 -4.79 8.77 17.21
N ASN A 37 -3.93 8.81 18.21
CA ASN A 37 -3.20 9.98 18.66
C ASN A 37 -1.71 9.99 18.24
N GLY A 38 -1.32 9.13 17.31
CA GLY A 38 0.04 9.01 16.79
C GLY A 38 0.07 9.10 15.28
N LYS A 39 1.23 8.79 14.72
CA LYS A 39 1.54 8.91 13.28
C LYS A 39 2.32 7.66 12.84
N ILE A 40 1.60 6.65 12.37
CA ILE A 40 2.20 5.36 12.01
C ILE A 40 3.29 5.48 10.92
N ILE A 41 3.15 6.42 9.99
CA ILE A 41 4.14 6.60 8.91
C ILE A 41 5.48 7.06 9.49
N GLN A 42 5.49 7.95 10.49
CA GLN A 42 6.73 8.40 11.14
C GLN A 42 7.35 7.30 12.01
N GLU A 43 6.52 6.48 12.66
CA GLU A 43 7.01 5.31 13.39
C GLU A 43 7.70 4.33 12.44
N LEU A 44 7.05 3.99 11.32
CA LEU A 44 7.63 3.12 10.30
C LEU A 44 8.89 3.73 9.67
N GLU A 45 8.89 5.02 9.36
CA GLU A 45 10.09 5.72 8.88
C GLU A 45 11.27 5.53 9.84
N GLY A 46 11.04 5.72 11.15
CA GLY A 46 12.06 5.52 12.17
C GLY A 46 12.61 4.10 12.19
N VAL A 47 11.74 3.09 12.10
CA VAL A 47 12.12 1.68 12.06
C VAL A 47 12.99 1.37 10.84
N PHE A 48 12.57 1.75 9.64
CA PHE A 48 13.29 1.45 8.40
C PHE A 48 14.60 2.23 8.29
N ARG A 49 14.61 3.52 8.66
CA ARG A 49 15.86 4.32 8.69
C ARG A 49 16.87 3.75 9.68
N GLY A 50 16.40 3.36 10.88
CA GLY A 50 17.24 2.72 11.88
C GLY A 50 17.85 1.38 11.43
N ALA A 51 17.16 0.68 10.55
CA ALA A 51 17.65 -0.55 9.93
C ALA A 51 18.50 -0.32 8.67
N GLY A 52 18.80 0.91 8.28
CA GLY A 52 19.66 1.23 7.14
C GLY A 52 18.97 1.27 5.77
N TRP A 53 17.65 1.33 5.72
CA TRP A 53 16.89 1.42 4.48
C TRP A 53 16.83 2.85 3.94
N HIS A 54 16.75 2.99 2.62
CA HIS A 54 16.28 4.20 1.96
C HIS A 54 14.75 4.30 2.14
N VAL A 55 14.26 5.45 2.60
CA VAL A 55 12.83 5.65 2.91
C VAL A 55 12.26 6.77 2.06
N ILE A 56 11.25 6.45 1.27
CA ILE A 56 10.48 7.42 0.48
C ILE A 56 9.07 7.50 1.07
N LYS A 57 8.64 8.70 1.44
CA LYS A 57 7.27 8.94 1.94
C LYS A 57 6.42 9.58 0.85
N VAL A 58 5.28 8.93 0.51
CA VAL A 58 4.31 9.43 -0.47
C VAL A 58 3.03 9.79 0.27
N VAL A 59 3.03 10.95 0.93
CA VAL A 59 1.99 11.37 1.89
C VAL A 59 0.94 12.25 1.22
N TRP A 60 1.36 13.36 0.60
CA TRP A 60 0.47 14.35 0.02
C TRP A 60 0.46 14.24 -1.50
N GLY A 61 -0.74 14.26 -2.09
CA GLY A 61 -0.90 14.25 -3.54
C GLY A 61 -0.51 15.60 -4.18
N ARG A 62 -0.29 15.62 -5.48
CA ARG A 62 0.17 16.81 -6.22
C ARG A 62 -0.75 18.04 -6.10
N LYS A 63 -2.03 17.87 -5.79
CA LYS A 63 -2.93 19.01 -5.57
C LYS A 63 -2.59 19.81 -4.30
N TRP A 64 -1.80 19.23 -3.39
CA TRP A 64 -1.26 19.93 -2.24
C TRP A 64 -0.05 20.79 -2.57
N ASP A 65 0.69 20.48 -3.64
CA ASP A 65 1.93 21.16 -3.98
C ASP A 65 1.75 22.68 -4.11
N PRO A 66 0.71 23.20 -4.84
CA PRO A 66 0.50 24.64 -4.93
C PRO A 66 0.11 25.30 -3.59
N LEU A 67 -0.47 24.56 -2.65
CA LEU A 67 -0.78 25.07 -1.31
C LEU A 67 0.48 25.16 -0.47
N ILE A 68 1.34 24.14 -0.55
CA ILE A 68 2.64 24.10 0.14
C ILE A 68 3.56 25.20 -0.38
N GLU A 69 3.63 25.39 -1.70
CA GLU A 69 4.45 26.44 -2.33
C GLU A 69 4.01 27.86 -1.93
N ARG A 70 2.73 28.07 -1.69
CA ARG A 70 2.17 29.37 -1.26
C ARG A 70 2.23 29.60 0.25
N ASP A 71 2.58 28.58 1.04
CA ASP A 71 2.67 28.69 2.50
C ASP A 71 3.95 29.41 2.95
N GLN A 72 3.95 30.72 2.84
CA GLN A 72 5.07 31.57 3.32
C GLN A 72 5.18 31.60 4.85
N SER A 73 4.12 31.21 5.55
CA SER A 73 4.08 31.23 7.01
C SER A 73 4.68 29.98 7.66
N GLY A 74 4.78 28.86 6.90
CA GLY A 74 5.14 27.53 7.42
C GLY A 74 4.05 26.90 8.31
N LEU A 75 2.89 27.55 8.43
CA LEU A 75 1.81 27.07 9.30
C LEU A 75 1.07 25.90 8.70
N LEU A 76 0.96 25.78 7.37
CA LEU A 76 0.42 24.59 6.73
C LEU A 76 1.32 23.39 6.98
N GLN A 77 2.65 23.57 6.80
CA GLN A 77 3.61 22.50 7.11
C GLN A 77 3.53 22.11 8.57
N LYS A 78 3.43 23.08 9.50
CA LYS A 78 3.24 22.81 10.92
C LYS A 78 1.99 21.95 11.18
N ILE A 79 0.84 22.28 10.60
CA ILE A 79 -0.37 21.45 10.73
C ILE A 79 -0.13 20.05 10.18
N MET A 80 0.52 19.91 9.01
CA MET A 80 0.85 18.63 8.40
C MET A 80 1.76 17.78 9.29
N ASP A 81 2.67 18.43 10.02
CA ASP A 81 3.59 17.76 10.93
C ASP A 81 2.95 17.40 12.27
N GLU A 82 1.95 18.15 12.73
CA GLU A 82 1.29 17.93 14.02
C GLU A 82 0.06 17.01 13.92
N VAL A 83 -0.65 17.02 12.79
CA VAL A 83 -1.91 16.27 12.62
C VAL A 83 -1.69 14.77 12.81
N CYS A 84 -2.47 14.14 13.67
CA CYS A 84 -2.41 12.70 13.90
C CYS A 84 -3.30 11.90 12.95
N ASP A 85 -3.10 10.57 12.93
CA ASP A 85 -3.79 9.66 12.00
C ASP A 85 -5.31 9.69 12.17
N GLY A 86 -5.81 9.79 13.41
CA GLY A 86 -7.23 9.89 13.72
C GLY A 86 -7.87 11.18 13.19
N GLU A 87 -7.18 12.32 13.32
CA GLU A 87 -7.66 13.60 12.76
C GLU A 87 -7.71 13.55 11.23
N LEU A 88 -6.69 12.97 10.60
CA LEU A 88 -6.65 12.81 9.13
C LEU A 88 -7.77 11.91 8.62
N GLN A 89 -8.10 10.83 9.34
CA GLN A 89 -9.25 9.99 9.03
C GLN A 89 -10.55 10.78 9.16
N ASN A 90 -10.74 11.52 10.26
CA ASN A 90 -11.92 12.35 10.48
C ASN A 90 -12.11 13.42 9.40
N CYS A 91 -11.03 14.08 8.98
CA CYS A 91 -11.07 15.04 7.88
C CYS A 91 -11.56 14.40 6.59
N LYS A 92 -11.09 13.19 6.26
CA LYS A 92 -11.49 12.50 5.04
C LYS A 92 -12.93 11.98 5.12
N PHE A 93 -13.33 11.42 6.25
CA PHE A 93 -14.68 10.88 6.46
C PHE A 93 -15.77 11.97 6.44
N ASN A 94 -15.52 13.10 7.11
CA ASN A 94 -16.50 14.19 7.24
C ASN A 94 -16.48 15.20 6.06
N GLY A 95 -15.56 15.04 5.12
CA GLY A 95 -15.53 15.81 3.88
C GLY A 95 -14.88 17.18 3.94
N GLY A 96 -15.04 17.94 2.85
CA GLY A 96 -14.32 19.19 2.62
C GLY A 96 -14.67 20.31 3.59
N ALA A 97 -15.93 20.53 3.92
CA ALA A 97 -16.34 21.54 4.88
C ALA A 97 -15.74 21.31 6.27
N TYR A 98 -15.74 20.06 6.71
CA TYR A 98 -15.10 19.68 7.97
C TYR A 98 -13.58 19.91 7.92
N THR A 99 -12.94 19.49 6.84
CA THR A 99 -11.48 19.67 6.63
C THR A 99 -11.12 21.15 6.59
N ARG A 100 -11.90 21.99 5.90
CA ARG A 100 -11.72 23.45 5.90
C ARG A 100 -11.72 24.00 7.32
N LYS A 101 -12.72 23.63 8.12
CA LYS A 101 -12.88 24.12 9.49
C LYS A 101 -11.82 23.60 10.45
N HIS A 102 -11.57 22.30 10.44
CA HIS A 102 -10.80 21.62 11.50
C HIS A 102 -9.31 21.40 11.17
N PHE A 103 -8.96 21.40 9.88
CA PHE A 103 -7.57 21.32 9.43
C PHE A 103 -7.04 22.70 9.06
N PHE A 104 -7.58 23.31 7.99
CA PHE A 104 -7.14 24.62 7.54
C PHE A 104 -7.53 25.76 8.47
N GLY A 105 -8.61 25.64 9.21
CA GLY A 105 -9.12 26.62 10.17
C GLY A 105 -8.34 26.71 11.48
N LYS A 106 -7.29 25.88 11.66
CA LYS A 106 -6.40 25.98 12.86
C LYS A 106 -5.65 27.34 12.90
N TYR A 107 -5.36 27.92 11.72
CA TYR A 107 -4.74 29.23 11.60
C TYR A 107 -5.43 30.05 10.50
N PRO A 108 -5.60 31.39 10.69
CA PRO A 108 -6.16 32.26 9.66
C PRO A 108 -5.38 32.23 8.35
N GLU A 109 -4.05 32.10 8.41
CA GLU A 109 -3.15 32.04 7.26
C GLU A 109 -3.43 30.80 6.40
N THR A 110 -3.58 29.64 7.02
CA THR A 110 -3.87 28.40 6.29
C THR A 110 -5.28 28.39 5.72
N LEU A 111 -6.25 29.01 6.40
CA LEU A 111 -7.60 29.18 5.86
C LEU A 111 -7.60 30.07 4.59
N LYS A 112 -6.74 31.10 4.53
CA LYS A 112 -6.56 31.95 3.35
C LYS A 112 -6.03 31.18 2.14
N LEU A 113 -5.17 30.15 2.35
CA LEU A 113 -4.64 29.33 1.25
C LEU A 113 -5.73 28.61 0.47
N VAL A 114 -6.84 28.28 1.11
CA VAL A 114 -7.96 27.51 0.53
C VAL A 114 -9.23 28.34 0.33
N LYS A 115 -9.15 29.69 0.39
CA LYS A 115 -10.32 30.57 0.29
C LYS A 115 -11.07 30.42 -1.04
N ASP A 116 -10.33 30.16 -2.12
CA ASP A 116 -10.84 30.05 -3.48
C ASP A 116 -11.18 28.61 -3.90
N LEU A 117 -10.94 27.64 -3.01
CA LEU A 117 -11.30 26.23 -3.23
C LEU A 117 -12.71 25.96 -2.69
N SER A 118 -13.51 25.23 -3.46
CA SER A 118 -14.77 24.68 -2.95
C SER A 118 -14.51 23.60 -1.89
N ASP A 119 -15.53 23.22 -1.15
CA ASP A 119 -15.41 22.08 -0.22
C ASP A 119 -15.19 20.76 -0.96
N GLU A 120 -15.73 20.66 -2.18
CA GLU A 120 -15.45 19.53 -3.07
C GLU A 120 -13.97 19.47 -3.49
N ASP A 121 -13.38 20.61 -3.85
CA ASP A 121 -11.94 20.66 -4.16
C ASP A 121 -11.08 20.20 -2.98
N ILE A 122 -11.43 20.65 -1.76
CA ILE A 122 -10.74 20.26 -0.54
C ILE A 122 -10.92 18.76 -0.27
N MET A 123 -12.11 18.21 -0.51
CA MET A 123 -12.38 16.78 -0.40
C MET A 123 -11.49 15.94 -1.34
N TYR A 124 -11.16 16.51 -2.51
CA TYR A 124 -10.32 15.90 -3.53
C TYR A 124 -8.83 16.29 -3.48
N LEU A 125 -8.38 16.91 -2.39
CA LEU A 125 -6.97 16.97 -2.03
C LEU A 125 -6.53 15.56 -1.60
N ASN A 126 -6.10 14.76 -2.57
CA ASN A 126 -5.85 13.34 -2.37
C ASN A 126 -4.58 13.08 -1.54
N ARG A 127 -4.53 11.88 -0.94
CA ARG A 127 -3.30 11.33 -0.36
C ARG A 127 -2.34 10.93 -1.49
N GLY A 128 -1.05 10.99 -1.21
CA GLY A 128 0.00 10.73 -2.19
C GLY A 128 -0.06 9.33 -2.80
N GLY A 129 -0.43 8.31 -2.00
CA GLY A 129 -0.60 6.94 -2.48
C GLY A 129 -1.75 6.74 -3.49
N HIS A 130 -2.61 7.75 -3.66
CA HIS A 130 -3.66 7.78 -4.70
C HIS A 130 -3.33 8.73 -5.85
N ASP A 131 -2.13 9.30 -5.88
CA ASP A 131 -1.66 10.15 -6.96
C ASP A 131 -0.69 9.38 -7.86
N PRO A 132 -1.09 9.02 -9.10
CA PRO A 132 -0.25 8.20 -9.96
C PRO A 132 1.10 8.84 -10.29
N TYR A 133 1.19 10.16 -10.35
CA TYR A 133 2.46 10.86 -10.61
C TYR A 133 3.42 10.77 -9.43
N LYS A 134 2.90 10.98 -8.20
CA LYS A 134 3.71 10.84 -6.97
C LYS A 134 4.15 9.39 -6.76
N VAL A 135 3.26 8.43 -7.04
CA VAL A 135 3.58 7.00 -6.98
C VAL A 135 4.64 6.62 -8.01
N TYR A 136 4.47 7.04 -9.27
CA TYR A 136 5.47 6.81 -10.31
C TYR A 136 6.84 7.37 -9.93
N ALA A 137 6.90 8.64 -9.49
CA ALA A 137 8.14 9.27 -9.08
C ALA A 137 8.83 8.53 -7.92
N ALA A 138 8.04 8.02 -6.97
CA ALA A 138 8.57 7.21 -5.86
C ALA A 138 9.18 5.89 -6.33
N TYR A 139 8.54 5.19 -7.26
CA TYR A 139 9.09 3.97 -7.85
C TYR A 139 10.33 4.26 -8.68
N ALA A 140 10.35 5.32 -9.48
CA ALA A 140 11.52 5.73 -10.25
C ALA A 140 12.72 5.98 -9.33
N ALA A 141 12.53 6.79 -8.28
CA ALA A 141 13.58 7.07 -7.30
C ALA A 141 14.03 5.80 -6.53
N ALA A 142 13.10 4.87 -6.24
CA ALA A 142 13.45 3.60 -5.62
C ALA A 142 14.33 2.72 -6.52
N CYS A 143 14.10 2.73 -7.83
CA CYS A 143 14.89 1.97 -8.80
C CYS A 143 16.31 2.56 -9.03
N GLU A 144 16.50 3.84 -8.73
CA GLU A 144 17.82 4.49 -8.80
C GLU A 144 18.70 4.17 -7.57
N GLU A 145 18.09 3.81 -6.43
CA GLU A 145 18.82 3.42 -5.23
C GLU A 145 19.25 1.95 -5.35
N VAL A 146 20.54 1.69 -5.51
CA VAL A 146 21.10 0.33 -5.70
C VAL A 146 21.99 -0.13 -4.55
N GLU A 147 22.26 0.75 -3.59
CA GLU A 147 23.20 0.49 -2.50
C GLU A 147 22.54 -0.13 -1.26
N ARG A 148 21.23 0.04 -1.12
CA ARG A 148 20.46 -0.40 0.05
C ARG A 148 19.00 -0.63 -0.31
N PRO A 149 18.27 -1.45 0.46
CA PRO A 149 16.85 -1.68 0.21
C PRO A 149 16.05 -0.39 0.38
N THR A 150 14.98 -0.23 -0.41
CA THR A 150 14.09 0.92 -0.37
C THR A 150 12.72 0.55 0.15
N VAL A 151 12.14 1.37 1.04
CA VAL A 151 10.73 1.31 1.40
C VAL A 151 10.00 2.55 0.94
N ILE A 152 8.86 2.36 0.29
CA ILE A 152 7.90 3.41 -0.06
C ILE A 152 6.75 3.34 0.93
N LEU A 153 6.61 4.37 1.77
CA LEU A 153 5.48 4.51 2.69
C LEU A 153 4.38 5.32 2.00
N ALA A 154 3.42 4.63 1.41
CA ALA A 154 2.36 5.23 0.60
C ALA A 154 1.12 5.50 1.45
N MET A 155 0.82 6.78 1.72
CA MET A 155 -0.39 7.17 2.42
C MET A 155 -1.60 7.06 1.52
N THR A 156 -2.58 6.27 1.94
CA THR A 156 -3.81 6.02 1.20
C THR A 156 -5.05 6.24 2.09
N VAL A 157 -6.21 5.97 1.55
CA VAL A 157 -7.49 5.98 2.28
C VAL A 157 -8.11 4.60 2.17
N LYS A 158 -8.46 4.00 3.30
CA LYS A 158 -9.17 2.72 3.31
C LYS A 158 -10.55 2.87 2.65
N GLY A 159 -10.88 1.96 1.72
CA GLY A 159 -12.11 2.06 0.95
C GLY A 159 -12.12 3.18 -0.09
N TYR A 160 -10.94 3.65 -0.54
CA TYR A 160 -10.84 4.70 -1.56
C TYR A 160 -11.71 4.40 -2.78
N GLY A 161 -12.55 5.37 -3.14
CA GLY A 161 -13.48 5.26 -4.25
C GLY A 161 -14.89 4.77 -3.88
N THR A 162 -15.09 4.18 -2.71
CA THR A 162 -16.41 3.69 -2.30
C THR A 162 -17.35 4.82 -1.82
N SER A 163 -16.87 6.05 -1.77
CA SER A 163 -17.65 7.25 -1.41
C SER A 163 -18.43 7.05 -0.10
N GLU A 164 -19.73 7.39 -0.10
CA GLU A 164 -20.61 7.27 1.07
C GLU A 164 -20.73 5.83 1.61
N ALA A 165 -20.43 4.81 0.79
CA ALA A 165 -20.55 3.42 1.20
C ALA A 165 -19.48 2.97 2.21
N GLY A 166 -18.36 3.73 2.35
CA GLY A 166 -17.36 3.31 3.31
C GLY A 166 -16.01 4.01 3.22
N GLU A 167 -15.81 5.02 2.36
CA GLU A 167 -14.50 5.67 2.25
C GLU A 167 -14.08 6.32 3.57
N ALA A 168 -12.96 5.88 4.14
CA ALA A 168 -12.43 6.28 5.45
C ALA A 168 -13.32 5.91 6.67
N SER A 169 -14.39 5.15 6.46
CA SER A 169 -15.24 4.67 7.55
C SER A 169 -14.57 3.56 8.36
N ASN A 170 -14.92 3.46 9.64
CA ASN A 170 -14.51 2.32 10.47
C ASN A 170 -15.16 1.02 10.03
N GLU A 171 -16.32 1.09 9.33
CA GLU A 171 -17.07 -0.07 8.83
C GLU A 171 -16.49 -0.63 7.52
N THR A 172 -15.58 0.09 6.87
CA THR A 172 -15.03 -0.27 5.55
C THR A 172 -14.50 -1.70 5.49
N HIS A 173 -13.89 -2.20 6.56
CA HIS A 173 -13.34 -3.55 6.59
C HIS A 173 -14.44 -4.63 6.49
N SER A 174 -15.61 -4.35 7.02
CA SER A 174 -16.75 -5.27 7.04
C SER A 174 -17.65 -5.14 5.82
N LEU A 175 -17.39 -4.16 4.94
CA LEU A 175 -18.17 -3.92 3.73
C LEU A 175 -17.97 -5.08 2.74
N LYS A 176 -19.04 -5.86 2.51
CA LYS A 176 -18.98 -7.04 1.62
C LYS A 176 -19.49 -6.77 0.21
N LYS A 177 -20.39 -5.82 0.06
CA LYS A 177 -21.03 -5.50 -1.24
C LYS A 177 -21.31 -4.00 -1.32
N LEU A 178 -21.14 -3.45 -2.51
CA LEU A 178 -21.63 -2.12 -2.86
C LEU A 178 -23.02 -2.24 -3.45
N ASP A 179 -23.91 -1.32 -3.13
CA ASP A 179 -25.19 -1.17 -3.81
C ASP A 179 -24.99 -0.56 -5.22
N LEU A 180 -26.06 -0.53 -6.02
CA LEU A 180 -25.97 -0.06 -7.39
C LEU A 180 -25.58 1.42 -7.49
N LYS A 181 -26.05 2.27 -6.56
CA LYS A 181 -25.70 3.70 -6.50
C LYS A 181 -24.19 3.87 -6.25
N SER A 182 -23.66 3.13 -5.31
CA SER A 182 -22.21 3.16 -4.98
C SER A 182 -21.35 2.63 -6.13
N LEU A 183 -21.81 1.58 -6.83
CA LEU A 183 -21.13 1.07 -8.03
C LEU A 183 -21.12 2.11 -9.17
N GLN A 184 -22.24 2.83 -9.38
CA GLN A 184 -22.29 3.93 -10.35
C GLN A 184 -21.33 5.05 -9.98
N ALA A 185 -21.33 5.50 -8.73
CA ALA A 185 -20.43 6.53 -8.25
C ALA A 185 -18.96 6.13 -8.41
N PHE A 186 -18.62 4.87 -8.11
CA PHE A 186 -17.27 4.33 -8.33
C PHE A 186 -16.88 4.34 -9.81
N ARG A 187 -17.74 3.78 -10.67
CA ARG A 187 -17.53 3.76 -12.12
C ARG A 187 -17.29 5.15 -12.69
N ASP A 188 -18.17 6.10 -12.33
CA ASP A 188 -18.13 7.46 -12.86
C ASP A 188 -16.90 8.22 -12.36
N ARG A 189 -16.54 8.05 -11.09
CA ARG A 189 -15.34 8.66 -10.49
C ARG A 189 -14.06 8.21 -11.17
N PHE A 190 -13.97 6.95 -11.56
CA PHE A 190 -12.77 6.37 -12.18
C PHE A 190 -12.86 6.23 -13.69
N GLY A 191 -13.96 6.70 -14.30
CA GLY A 191 -14.15 6.62 -15.75
C GLY A 191 -14.12 5.19 -16.30
N VAL A 192 -14.61 4.20 -15.52
CA VAL A 192 -14.61 2.81 -15.95
C VAL A 192 -15.66 2.61 -17.05
N PRO A 193 -15.32 2.16 -18.26
CA PRO A 193 -16.23 2.11 -19.41
C PRO A 193 -17.17 0.90 -19.37
N ILE A 194 -18.03 0.85 -18.36
CA ILE A 194 -19.08 -0.16 -18.19
C ILE A 194 -20.43 0.50 -18.29
N SER A 195 -21.33 -0.06 -19.13
CA SER A 195 -22.69 0.46 -19.33
C SER A 195 -23.56 0.28 -18.08
N ASP A 196 -24.59 1.13 -17.91
CA ASP A 196 -25.55 0.98 -16.80
C ASP A 196 -26.24 -0.38 -16.78
N LYS A 197 -26.47 -0.98 -17.97
CA LYS A 197 -27.09 -2.31 -18.09
C LYS A 197 -26.21 -3.42 -17.52
N ASP A 198 -24.88 -3.28 -17.67
CA ASP A 198 -23.93 -4.29 -17.28
C ASP A 198 -23.39 -4.06 -15.85
N LEU A 199 -23.52 -2.84 -15.33
CA LEU A 199 -22.92 -2.46 -14.05
C LEU A 199 -23.33 -3.40 -12.90
N LYS A 200 -24.61 -3.83 -12.87
CA LYS A 200 -25.12 -4.77 -11.84
C LYS A 200 -24.44 -6.14 -11.88
N ARG A 201 -23.87 -6.52 -13.02
CA ARG A 201 -23.16 -7.80 -13.23
C ARG A 201 -21.70 -7.73 -12.83
N VAL A 202 -21.18 -6.49 -12.62
CA VAL A 202 -19.76 -6.22 -12.31
C VAL A 202 -18.81 -7.00 -13.25
N PRO A 203 -18.92 -6.81 -14.59
CA PRO A 203 -18.10 -7.55 -15.53
C PRO A 203 -16.63 -7.16 -15.41
N PHE A 204 -15.74 -8.08 -15.75
CA PHE A 204 -14.32 -7.74 -15.91
C PHE A 204 -14.14 -6.82 -17.11
N TYR A 205 -13.52 -5.66 -16.87
CA TYR A 205 -13.09 -4.77 -17.93
C TYR A 205 -11.69 -5.17 -18.40
N ARG A 206 -11.55 -5.35 -19.70
CA ARG A 206 -10.26 -5.52 -20.35
C ARG A 206 -10.09 -4.40 -21.37
N PRO A 207 -9.02 -3.59 -21.29
CA PRO A 207 -8.75 -2.59 -22.32
C PRO A 207 -8.55 -3.22 -23.70
N PRO A 208 -8.87 -2.51 -24.80
CA PRO A 208 -8.58 -2.97 -26.16
C PRO A 208 -7.10 -3.32 -26.32
N GLU A 209 -6.82 -4.37 -27.10
CA GLU A 209 -5.46 -4.89 -27.29
C GLU A 209 -4.49 -3.86 -27.91
N ASP A 210 -5.03 -2.92 -28.69
CA ASP A 210 -4.32 -1.83 -29.36
C ASP A 210 -4.33 -0.52 -28.58
N SER A 211 -4.88 -0.52 -27.36
CA SER A 211 -4.86 0.67 -26.50
C SER A 211 -3.42 1.05 -26.09
N PRO A 212 -3.16 2.34 -25.84
CA PRO A 212 -1.83 2.80 -25.40
C PRO A 212 -1.35 2.08 -24.13
N GLU A 213 -2.24 1.82 -23.19
CA GLU A 213 -1.96 1.14 -21.91
C GLU A 213 -1.51 -0.29 -22.15
N MET A 214 -2.21 -1.03 -23.02
CA MET A 214 -1.86 -2.42 -23.35
C MET A 214 -0.55 -2.52 -24.10
N ARG A 215 -0.29 -1.60 -25.05
CA ARG A 215 1.00 -1.52 -25.75
C ARG A 215 2.14 -1.25 -24.78
N TYR A 216 2.02 -0.21 -23.95
CA TYR A 216 3.04 0.12 -22.94
C TYR A 216 3.32 -1.07 -22.01
N MET A 217 2.27 -1.70 -21.48
CA MET A 217 2.43 -2.86 -20.59
C MET A 217 3.18 -4.01 -21.28
N ARG A 218 2.88 -4.28 -22.55
CA ARG A 218 3.54 -5.36 -23.31
C ARG A 218 4.99 -5.05 -23.63
N GLU A 219 5.28 -3.82 -24.03
CA GLU A 219 6.64 -3.36 -24.26
C GLU A 219 7.50 -3.52 -23.00
N ARG A 220 7.03 -3.01 -21.87
CA ARG A 220 7.74 -3.18 -20.58
C ARG A 220 7.91 -4.65 -20.22
N ARG A 221 6.89 -5.46 -20.45
CA ARG A 221 6.96 -6.90 -20.17
C ARG A 221 7.94 -7.63 -21.09
N ALA A 222 8.01 -7.26 -22.35
CA ALA A 222 8.95 -7.82 -23.31
C ALA A 222 10.40 -7.47 -22.96
N GLU A 223 10.67 -6.23 -22.54
CA GLU A 223 12.00 -5.81 -22.06
C GLU A 223 12.47 -6.62 -20.84
N LEU A 224 11.55 -7.04 -19.99
CA LEU A 224 11.82 -7.89 -18.84
C LEU A 224 11.91 -9.40 -19.19
N GLY A 225 11.90 -9.76 -20.46
CA GLY A 225 11.99 -11.16 -20.92
C GLY A 225 10.69 -11.94 -20.88
N GLY A 226 9.53 -11.25 -20.83
CA GLY A 226 8.21 -11.87 -20.89
C GLY A 226 7.52 -11.97 -19.52
N SER A 227 6.67 -13.00 -19.34
CA SER A 227 5.92 -13.20 -18.11
C SER A 227 6.83 -13.62 -16.92
N ILE A 228 6.62 -13.02 -15.77
CA ILE A 228 7.35 -13.35 -14.54
C ILE A 228 6.42 -14.06 -13.56
N PRO A 229 6.89 -15.14 -12.90
CA PRO A 229 8.12 -15.87 -13.20
C PRO A 229 8.04 -16.67 -14.50
N ALA A 230 9.18 -16.77 -15.20
CA ALA A 230 9.28 -17.70 -16.31
C ALA A 230 9.18 -19.13 -15.76
N ARG A 231 8.13 -19.85 -16.14
CA ARG A 231 7.93 -21.23 -15.70
C ARG A 231 8.80 -22.15 -16.55
N ARG A 232 9.70 -22.86 -15.88
CA ARG A 232 10.43 -23.94 -16.51
C ARG A 232 9.55 -25.20 -16.44
N ALA A 233 9.12 -25.70 -17.58
CA ALA A 233 8.34 -26.93 -17.67
C ALA A 233 9.19 -28.18 -17.46
N GLN A 234 10.51 -28.06 -17.63
CA GLN A 234 11.46 -29.15 -17.49
C GLN A 234 12.52 -28.82 -16.43
N SER A 235 12.79 -29.75 -15.57
CA SER A 235 13.89 -29.71 -14.60
C SER A 235 14.58 -31.08 -14.63
N GLN A 236 15.85 -31.11 -14.21
CA GLN A 236 16.52 -32.38 -13.98
C GLN A 236 15.78 -33.14 -12.89
N ALA A 237 15.45 -34.40 -13.16
CA ALA A 237 14.80 -35.23 -12.18
C ALA A 237 15.70 -35.43 -10.96
N LEU A 238 15.20 -35.10 -9.79
CA LEU A 238 15.90 -35.44 -8.55
C LEU A 238 15.69 -36.93 -8.26
N PRO A 239 16.76 -37.71 -7.99
CA PRO A 239 16.62 -39.08 -7.59
C PRO A 239 15.90 -39.12 -6.25
N ALA A 240 14.76 -39.83 -6.20
CA ALA A 240 14.06 -40.05 -4.93
C ALA A 240 14.90 -40.98 -4.05
N PRO A 241 15.19 -40.60 -2.80
CA PRO A 241 15.91 -41.48 -1.89
C PRO A 241 15.12 -42.78 -1.65
N PRO A 242 15.79 -43.94 -1.60
CA PRO A 242 15.08 -45.18 -1.34
C PRO A 242 14.50 -45.20 0.06
N ARG A 243 13.35 -45.83 0.23
CA ARG A 243 12.68 -45.92 1.55
C ARG A 243 13.59 -46.51 2.64
N SER A 244 14.53 -47.36 2.28
CA SER A 244 15.53 -47.93 3.18
C SER A 244 16.44 -46.89 3.85
N ALA A 245 16.67 -45.73 3.20
CA ALA A 245 17.44 -44.61 3.80
C ALA A 245 16.78 -44.12 5.10
N PHE A 246 15.47 -44.22 5.21
CA PHE A 246 14.70 -43.77 6.38
C PHE A 246 14.38 -44.92 7.36
N GLY A 247 15.05 -46.03 7.23
CA GLY A 247 14.77 -47.26 8.01
C GLY A 247 14.83 -47.02 9.52
N GLY A 248 15.73 -46.20 10.01
CA GLY A 248 15.83 -45.84 11.42
C GLY A 248 14.65 -45.05 11.97
N GLN A 249 13.98 -44.25 11.10
CA GLN A 249 12.80 -43.48 11.47
C GLN A 249 11.48 -44.26 11.27
N LEU A 250 11.45 -45.22 10.36
CA LEU A 250 10.23 -45.90 9.94
C LEU A 250 9.97 -47.24 10.62
N LYS A 251 10.98 -47.89 11.24
CA LYS A 251 10.86 -49.21 11.85
C LYS A 251 10.12 -49.21 13.17
N THR A 252 10.26 -48.20 13.98
CA THR A 252 9.65 -48.11 15.30
C THR A 252 9.54 -46.68 15.77
N SER A 253 8.48 -46.37 16.48
CA SER A 253 8.33 -45.10 17.21
C SER A 253 9.11 -45.05 18.52
N GLY A 254 9.53 -46.24 19.04
CA GLY A 254 10.18 -46.33 20.34
C GLY A 254 9.27 -45.86 21.48
N LYS A 255 9.89 -45.59 22.64
CA LYS A 255 9.19 -45.02 23.82
C LYS A 255 9.25 -43.50 23.88
N ARG A 256 10.00 -42.89 22.99
CA ARG A 256 10.24 -41.42 23.00
C ARG A 256 9.15 -40.72 22.22
N GLN A 257 8.47 -39.80 22.88
CA GLN A 257 7.56 -38.86 22.21
C GLN A 257 8.37 -37.70 21.57
N ILE A 258 8.09 -37.43 20.32
CA ILE A 258 8.65 -36.28 19.59
C ILE A 258 7.53 -35.56 18.84
N SER A 259 7.68 -34.27 18.63
CA SER A 259 6.76 -33.51 17.77
C SER A 259 6.86 -33.95 16.32
N THR A 260 5.79 -33.74 15.54
CA THR A 260 5.80 -33.96 14.09
C THR A 260 6.88 -33.16 13.40
N THR A 261 7.12 -31.93 13.84
CA THR A 261 8.21 -31.05 13.35
C THR A 261 9.57 -31.73 13.54
N MET A 262 9.86 -32.26 14.71
CA MET A 262 11.15 -32.94 14.96
C MET A 262 11.27 -34.22 14.17
N ALA A 263 10.20 -34.95 13.94
CA ALA A 263 10.20 -36.13 13.07
C ALA A 263 10.53 -35.75 11.62
N PHE A 264 9.91 -34.66 11.13
CA PHE A 264 10.16 -34.15 9.78
C PHE A 264 11.60 -33.63 9.59
N VAL A 265 12.12 -32.88 10.55
CA VAL A 265 13.53 -32.42 10.53
C VAL A 265 14.49 -33.58 10.45
N ARG A 266 14.27 -34.66 11.19
CA ARG A 266 15.10 -35.87 11.13
C ARG A 266 15.06 -36.57 9.77
N ILE A 267 13.89 -36.59 9.13
CA ILE A 267 13.76 -37.13 7.76
C ILE A 267 14.52 -36.29 6.77
N LEU A 268 14.42 -34.96 6.88
CA LEU A 268 15.15 -34.01 6.00
C LEU A 268 16.68 -34.06 6.18
N SER A 269 17.16 -34.46 7.36
CA SER A 269 18.59 -34.49 7.68
C SER A 269 19.22 -35.87 7.37
N THR A 270 18.45 -36.82 6.87
CA THR A 270 18.88 -38.16 6.45
C THR A 270 19.23 -38.19 4.97
#